data_f1bd8056e1f73ad55d106f49a5cde62a
#
_entry.id   f1bd8056e1f73ad55d106f49a5cde62a
#
_cell.length_a   1.000
_cell.length_b   1.000
_cell.length_c   1.000
_cell.angle_alpha   90.00
_cell.angle_beta   90.00
_cell.angle_gamma   90.00
#
_symmetry.space_group_name_H-M   'P 1'
#
loop_
_entity.id
_entity.type
_entity.pdbx_description
1 polymer ?
#
loop_
_entity_poly.entity_id
_entity_poly.type
_entity_poly.pdbx_seq_one_letter_code
_entity_poly.pdbx_strand_id
1 'polypeptide(L)'
;QSNFWKYFHLNFNHFGLKKLIATHFHETEPTYKIEYTGEDDNDCDIGVVTNLETNGDFRSSECIELLQESDIVVTNPPFSLFREYIAQLIDYDKKFICIGSQNAITYKEFFPLLKNNQVWLGHTSPKEFVQPDNSIKKFGNISWFTNLDIIKRHEFIDLIEKYTPEKYPKYDNYDAINVDKVLDIPVDYDGVMGVPITFL
;
A
#
# COMPACT_ATOMS: atom_id res chain seq x y z
N GLN A 1 -17.71 -9.87 6.28
CA GLN A 1 -16.75 -9.96 5.17
C GLN A 1 -16.22 -8.58 4.80
N SER A 2 -14.94 -8.52 4.40
CA SER A 2 -14.29 -7.25 4.04
C SER A 2 -14.82 -6.71 2.70
N ASN A 3 -14.78 -5.37 2.54
CA ASN A 3 -15.10 -4.73 1.26
C ASN A 3 -14.13 -5.13 0.14
N PHE A 4 -12.88 -5.51 0.46
CA PHE A 4 -11.94 -6.06 -0.52
C PHE A 4 -12.45 -7.40 -1.08
N TRP A 5 -12.91 -8.31 -0.22
CA TRP A 5 -13.50 -9.56 -0.68
C TRP A 5 -14.65 -9.31 -1.66
N LYS A 6 -15.63 -8.50 -1.25
CA LYS A 6 -16.79 -8.17 -2.09
C LYS A 6 -16.39 -7.59 -3.44
N TYR A 7 -15.44 -6.65 -3.44
CA TYR A 7 -14.96 -6.01 -4.66
C TYR A 7 -14.30 -7.00 -5.62
N PHE A 8 -13.35 -7.79 -5.15
CA PHE A 8 -12.65 -8.75 -5.99
C PHE A 8 -13.52 -9.93 -6.40
N HIS A 9 -14.43 -10.37 -5.55
CA HIS A 9 -15.38 -11.42 -5.89
C HIS A 9 -16.31 -10.97 -7.03
N LEU A 10 -16.93 -9.80 -6.92
CA LEU A 10 -17.80 -9.23 -7.96
C LEU A 10 -17.07 -8.96 -9.28
N ASN A 11 -15.78 -8.70 -9.24
CA ASN A 11 -14.97 -8.39 -10.41
C ASN A 11 -14.02 -9.53 -10.78
N PHE A 12 -14.25 -10.74 -10.29
CA PHE A 12 -13.35 -11.89 -10.44
C PHE A 12 -12.98 -12.16 -11.90
N ASN A 13 -13.97 -12.30 -12.77
CA ASN A 13 -13.78 -12.53 -14.20
C ASN A 13 -13.19 -11.31 -14.92
N HIS A 14 -13.57 -10.09 -14.50
CA HIS A 14 -13.04 -8.86 -15.08
C HIS A 14 -11.52 -8.72 -14.89
N PHE A 15 -11.02 -9.09 -13.72
CA PHE A 15 -9.59 -9.09 -13.43
C PHE A 15 -8.86 -10.36 -13.91
N GLY A 16 -9.59 -11.35 -14.42
CA GLY A 16 -9.01 -12.62 -14.81
C GLY A 16 -8.37 -13.40 -13.67
N LEU A 17 -8.94 -13.26 -12.46
CA LEU A 17 -8.44 -13.97 -11.28
C LEU A 17 -8.63 -15.47 -11.45
N LYS A 18 -7.68 -16.26 -10.95
CA LYS A 18 -7.78 -17.72 -10.90
C LYS A 18 -8.26 -18.20 -9.54
N LYS A 19 -7.90 -17.46 -8.50
CA LYS A 19 -8.24 -17.78 -7.12
C LYS A 19 -8.26 -16.48 -6.30
N LEU A 20 -9.24 -16.35 -5.42
CA LEU A 20 -9.33 -15.29 -4.44
C LEU A 20 -9.32 -15.92 -3.06
N ILE A 21 -8.43 -15.47 -2.18
CA ILE A 21 -8.30 -15.96 -0.81
C ILE A 21 -8.42 -14.78 0.15
N ALA A 22 -9.18 -14.95 1.23
CA ALA A 22 -9.18 -14.04 2.36
C ALA A 22 -9.05 -14.81 3.66
N THR A 23 -8.30 -14.26 4.61
CA THR A 23 -8.13 -14.82 5.96
C THR A 23 -8.81 -13.94 6.98
N HIS A 24 -9.30 -14.54 8.05
CA HIS A 24 -9.87 -13.85 9.19
C HIS A 24 -8.97 -14.05 10.41
N PHE A 25 -8.47 -12.93 10.95
CA PHE A 25 -7.70 -12.91 12.20
C PHE A 25 -8.61 -12.66 13.40
N HIS A 26 -8.45 -13.44 14.45
CA HIS A 26 -9.06 -13.17 15.76
C HIS A 26 -8.20 -13.77 16.89
N GLU A 27 -8.16 -13.09 18.05
CA GLU A 27 -7.32 -13.55 19.16
C GLU A 27 -7.92 -14.74 19.92
N THR A 28 -9.24 -14.83 20.01
CA THR A 28 -9.97 -15.78 20.89
C THR A 28 -11.06 -16.57 20.21
N GLU A 29 -11.52 -16.18 19.03
CA GLU A 29 -12.56 -16.85 18.27
C GLU A 29 -11.97 -17.75 17.17
N PRO A 30 -12.73 -18.73 16.67
CA PRO A 30 -12.30 -19.52 15.53
C PRO A 30 -11.96 -18.65 14.33
N THR A 31 -10.83 -18.91 13.74
CA THR A 31 -10.32 -18.22 12.55
C THR A 31 -10.48 -19.09 11.33
N TYR A 32 -10.59 -18.48 10.17
CA TYR A 32 -10.84 -19.20 8.94
C TYR A 32 -10.20 -18.48 7.73
N LYS A 33 -10.03 -19.24 6.68
CA LYS A 33 -9.86 -18.70 5.33
C LYS A 33 -11.12 -18.94 4.50
N ILE A 34 -11.37 -18.07 3.55
CA ILE A 34 -12.38 -18.24 2.52
C ILE A 34 -11.70 -18.21 1.15
N GLU A 35 -12.05 -19.14 0.28
CA GLU A 35 -11.44 -19.31 -1.05
C GLU A 35 -12.55 -19.35 -2.11
N TYR A 36 -12.29 -18.68 -3.26
CA TYR A 36 -13.18 -18.66 -4.41
C TYR A 36 -12.37 -18.85 -5.70
N THR A 37 -12.87 -19.69 -6.62
CA THR A 37 -12.18 -20.09 -7.85
C THR A 37 -12.98 -19.81 -9.13
N GLY A 38 -14.05 -19.01 -9.03
CA GLY A 38 -14.78 -18.54 -10.24
C GLY A 38 -16.04 -19.34 -10.59
N GLU A 39 -16.78 -19.80 -9.58
CA GLU A 39 -18.12 -20.31 -9.83
C GLU A 39 -19.07 -19.19 -10.24
N ASP A 40 -20.03 -19.50 -11.14
CA ASP A 40 -20.97 -18.52 -11.74
C ASP A 40 -22.06 -18.09 -10.74
N ASP A 41 -21.68 -17.53 -9.61
CA ASP A 41 -22.60 -16.97 -8.65
C ASP A 41 -22.24 -15.55 -8.26
N ASN A 42 -23.21 -14.65 -8.32
CA ASN A 42 -23.04 -13.25 -7.95
C ASN A 42 -23.21 -12.97 -6.45
N ASP A 43 -23.36 -14.02 -5.63
CA ASP A 43 -23.43 -13.88 -4.18
C ASP A 43 -22.03 -13.67 -3.59
N CYS A 44 -21.79 -12.49 -3.02
CA CYS A 44 -20.53 -12.15 -2.37
C CYS A 44 -20.20 -13.03 -1.15
N ASP A 45 -21.16 -13.78 -0.67
CA ASP A 45 -20.99 -14.68 0.47
C ASP A 45 -20.56 -16.11 0.04
N ILE A 46 -20.48 -16.36 -1.26
CA ILE A 46 -20.02 -17.64 -1.79
C ILE A 46 -18.49 -17.73 -1.73
N GLY A 47 -18.06 -18.85 -1.27
CA GLY A 47 -16.67 -19.26 -1.15
C GLY A 47 -16.57 -20.47 -0.22
N VAL A 48 -15.53 -21.26 -0.37
CA VAL A 48 -15.23 -22.40 0.50
C VAL A 48 -14.56 -21.89 1.76
N VAL A 49 -15.24 -22.06 2.90
CA VAL A 49 -14.72 -21.67 4.22
C VAL A 49 -13.99 -22.85 4.84
N THR A 50 -12.74 -22.65 5.25
CA THR A 50 -11.92 -23.64 5.96
C THR A 50 -11.37 -23.01 7.23
N ASN A 51 -11.53 -23.69 8.38
CA ASN A 51 -10.95 -23.21 9.62
C ASN A 51 -9.42 -23.26 9.57
N LEU A 52 -8.79 -22.24 10.16
CA LEU A 52 -7.36 -22.21 10.41
C LEU A 52 -7.06 -22.90 11.75
N GLU A 53 -5.89 -23.50 11.87
CA GLU A 53 -5.39 -24.07 13.13
C GLU A 53 -4.79 -22.98 14.04
N THR A 54 -4.34 -21.88 13.45
CA THR A 54 -3.75 -20.72 14.13
C THR A 54 -4.76 -19.59 14.27
N ASN A 55 -4.38 -18.48 14.90
CA ASN A 55 -5.22 -17.31 15.06
C ASN A 55 -5.36 -16.43 13.80
N GLY A 56 -4.84 -16.87 12.64
CA GLY A 56 -4.89 -16.12 11.40
C GLY A 56 -3.95 -14.89 11.36
N ASP A 57 -2.96 -14.83 12.27
CA ASP A 57 -1.90 -13.81 12.20
C ASP A 57 -1.10 -13.99 10.91
N PHE A 58 -0.79 -12.90 10.23
CA PHE A 58 -0.06 -12.92 8.96
C PHE A 58 1.34 -13.55 9.05
N ARG A 59 1.89 -13.67 10.25
CA ARG A 59 3.19 -14.31 10.56
C ARG A 59 3.07 -15.82 10.82
N SER A 60 1.86 -16.34 10.95
CA SER A 60 1.65 -17.78 11.18
C SER A 60 2.08 -18.59 9.96
N SER A 61 2.47 -19.86 10.19
CA SER A 61 2.88 -20.76 9.10
C SER A 61 1.81 -20.90 8.02
N GLU A 62 0.53 -21.04 8.41
CA GLU A 62 -0.58 -21.13 7.47
C GLU A 62 -0.75 -19.88 6.61
N CYS A 63 -0.67 -18.68 7.24
CA CYS A 63 -0.76 -17.42 6.49
C CYS A 63 0.46 -17.18 5.59
N ILE A 64 1.64 -17.66 5.99
CA ILE A 64 2.85 -17.63 5.16
C ILE A 64 2.70 -18.56 3.95
N GLU A 65 2.16 -19.76 4.11
CA GLU A 65 1.89 -20.67 2.99
C GLU A 65 0.92 -20.04 1.99
N LEU A 66 -0.17 -19.42 2.47
CA LEU A 66 -1.11 -18.67 1.63
C LEU A 66 -0.46 -17.46 0.95
N LEU A 67 0.44 -16.77 1.66
CA LEU A 67 1.24 -15.68 1.09
C LEU A 67 2.13 -16.20 -0.03
N GLN A 68 2.80 -17.34 0.15
CA GLN A 68 3.67 -17.94 -0.88
C GLN A 68 2.88 -18.35 -2.12
N GLU A 69 1.65 -18.85 -1.96
CA GLU A 69 0.76 -19.20 -3.07
C GLU A 69 0.26 -17.95 -3.83
N SER A 70 0.09 -16.82 -3.17
CA SER A 70 -0.50 -15.62 -3.76
C SER A 70 0.45 -14.90 -4.72
N ASP A 71 -0.08 -14.32 -5.80
CA ASP A 71 0.64 -13.41 -6.70
C ASP A 71 0.58 -11.96 -6.18
N ILE A 72 -0.58 -11.54 -5.70
CA ILE A 72 -0.86 -10.16 -5.28
C ILE A 72 -1.59 -10.15 -3.94
N VAL A 73 -1.15 -9.29 -3.03
CA VAL A 73 -1.79 -9.08 -1.73
C VAL A 73 -2.47 -7.71 -1.69
N VAL A 74 -3.76 -7.67 -1.40
CA VAL A 74 -4.52 -6.42 -1.21
C VAL A 74 -5.11 -6.40 0.18
N THR A 75 -4.70 -5.43 1.02
CA THR A 75 -5.10 -5.44 2.42
C THR A 75 -5.06 -4.06 3.08
N ASN A 76 -5.74 -3.98 4.23
CA ASN A 76 -5.62 -2.90 5.19
C ASN A 76 -5.02 -3.49 6.49
N PRO A 77 -3.69 -3.59 6.60
CA PRO A 77 -3.05 -4.18 7.76
C PRO A 77 -3.20 -3.28 8.99
N PRO A 78 -3.07 -3.80 10.21
CA PRO A 78 -2.97 -2.96 11.41
C PRO A 78 -1.82 -1.97 11.28
N PHE A 79 -2.07 -0.67 11.48
CA PHE A 79 -1.04 0.37 11.29
C PHE A 79 0.16 0.22 12.23
N SER A 80 -0.05 -0.37 13.41
CA SER A 80 1.02 -0.70 14.35
C SER A 80 2.01 -1.75 13.81
N LEU A 81 1.54 -2.66 12.95
CA LEU A 81 2.31 -3.74 12.34
C LEU A 81 2.66 -3.46 10.86
N PHE A 82 2.33 -2.27 10.35
CA PHE A 82 2.50 -1.93 8.93
C PHE A 82 3.93 -2.15 8.43
N ARG A 83 4.94 -1.73 9.21
CA ARG A 83 6.36 -1.89 8.84
C ARG A 83 6.75 -3.36 8.68
N GLU A 84 6.38 -4.16 9.66
CA GLU A 84 6.65 -5.60 9.68
C GLU A 84 5.92 -6.32 8.54
N TYR A 85 4.67 -5.93 8.29
CA TYR A 85 3.87 -6.49 7.22
C TYR A 85 4.47 -6.20 5.82
N ILE A 86 4.86 -4.95 5.55
CA ILE A 86 5.50 -4.59 4.28
C ILE A 86 6.86 -5.27 4.12
N ALA A 87 7.67 -5.37 5.19
CA ALA A 87 8.93 -6.09 5.14
C ALA A 87 8.72 -7.56 4.74
N GLN A 88 7.72 -8.24 5.32
CA GLN A 88 7.37 -9.60 4.94
C GLN A 88 6.97 -9.71 3.47
N LEU A 89 6.15 -8.79 2.95
CA LEU A 89 5.75 -8.80 1.53
C LEU A 89 6.95 -8.65 0.59
N ILE A 90 7.91 -7.81 0.95
CA ILE A 90 9.17 -7.62 0.19
C ILE A 90 10.04 -8.86 0.28
N ASP A 91 10.23 -9.44 1.47
CA ASP A 91 11.05 -10.63 1.69
C ASP A 91 10.55 -11.86 0.91
N TYR A 92 9.23 -11.96 0.73
CA TYR A 92 8.58 -13.00 -0.07
C TYR A 92 8.36 -12.60 -1.55
N ASP A 93 8.94 -11.47 -2.00
CA ASP A 93 8.82 -10.94 -3.37
C ASP A 93 7.38 -10.84 -3.88
N LYS A 94 6.46 -10.38 -3.01
CA LYS A 94 5.04 -10.27 -3.35
C LYS A 94 4.68 -8.92 -3.94
N LYS A 95 3.81 -8.93 -4.93
CA LYS A 95 3.11 -7.73 -5.38
C LYS A 95 2.03 -7.37 -4.37
N PHE A 96 1.84 -6.07 -4.12
CA PHE A 96 0.84 -5.67 -3.13
C PHE A 96 0.23 -4.30 -3.36
N ILE A 97 -0.95 -4.12 -2.77
CA ILE A 97 -1.62 -2.85 -2.55
C ILE A 97 -2.06 -2.82 -1.08
N CYS A 98 -1.44 -1.97 -0.27
CA CYS A 98 -1.74 -1.86 1.15
C CYS A 98 -2.18 -0.45 1.53
N ILE A 99 -3.16 -0.36 2.43
CA ILE A 99 -3.53 0.91 3.07
C ILE A 99 -2.59 1.15 4.25
N GLY A 100 -2.07 2.38 4.37
CA GLY A 100 -1.22 2.75 5.49
C GLY A 100 -1.25 4.24 5.79
N SER A 101 -0.72 4.60 6.95
CA SER A 101 -0.51 6.01 7.30
C SER A 101 0.62 6.60 6.47
N GLN A 102 0.45 7.82 5.95
CA GLN A 102 1.51 8.57 5.27
C GLN A 102 2.76 8.78 6.16
N ASN A 103 2.60 8.74 7.48
CA ASN A 103 3.73 8.81 8.40
C ASN A 103 4.74 7.67 8.17
N ALA A 104 4.31 6.54 7.58
CA ALA A 104 5.21 5.44 7.25
C ALA A 104 6.38 5.86 6.35
N ILE A 105 6.20 6.86 5.50
CA ILE A 105 7.23 7.41 4.61
C ILE A 105 8.48 7.86 5.39
N THR A 106 8.30 8.35 6.62
CA THR A 106 9.39 8.85 7.47
C THR A 106 10.05 7.77 8.32
N TYR A 107 9.55 6.54 8.30
CA TYR A 107 10.12 5.46 9.10
C TYR A 107 11.47 5.00 8.54
N LYS A 108 12.43 4.83 9.43
CA LYS A 108 13.81 4.43 9.08
C LYS A 108 13.86 3.16 8.24
N GLU A 109 12.99 2.20 8.53
CA GLU A 109 12.92 0.91 7.83
C GLU A 109 12.18 1.00 6.50
N PHE A 110 11.27 1.98 6.35
CA PHE A 110 10.42 2.11 5.17
C PHE A 110 10.98 3.08 4.11
N PHE A 111 11.58 4.19 4.53
CA PHE A 111 12.12 5.20 3.62
C PHE A 111 13.12 4.64 2.58
N PRO A 112 14.02 3.70 2.92
CA PRO A 112 14.90 3.07 1.94
C PRO A 112 14.15 2.36 0.79
N LEU A 113 13.00 1.76 1.07
CA LEU A 113 12.18 1.10 0.04
C LEU A 113 11.64 2.11 -0.99
N LEU A 114 11.19 3.29 -0.52
CA LEU A 114 10.78 4.39 -1.40
C LEU A 114 11.97 4.93 -2.21
N LYS A 115 13.09 5.23 -1.55
CA LYS A 115 14.29 5.77 -2.17
C LYS A 115 14.87 4.84 -3.25
N ASN A 116 14.78 3.53 -3.04
CA ASN A 116 15.28 2.52 -3.96
C ASN A 116 14.25 2.06 -4.99
N ASN A 117 13.13 2.76 -5.12
CA ASN A 117 12.05 2.42 -6.05
C ASN A 117 11.51 0.98 -5.88
N GLN A 118 11.45 0.49 -4.66
CA GLN A 118 10.88 -0.83 -4.35
C GLN A 118 9.39 -0.72 -3.95
N VAL A 119 8.98 0.42 -3.41
CA VAL A 119 7.61 0.74 -3.02
C VAL A 119 7.32 2.20 -3.37
N TRP A 120 6.08 2.53 -3.64
CA TRP A 120 5.62 3.90 -3.91
C TRP A 120 4.18 4.12 -3.44
N LEU A 121 3.74 5.37 -3.49
CA LEU A 121 2.34 5.71 -3.19
C LEU A 121 1.45 5.38 -4.38
N GLY A 122 0.20 4.97 -4.08
CA GLY A 122 -0.82 4.75 -5.10
C GLY A 122 -1.33 6.05 -5.71
N HIS A 123 -2.10 5.93 -6.78
CA HIS A 123 -2.63 7.08 -7.55
C HIS A 123 -3.55 7.97 -6.72
N THR A 124 -4.33 7.40 -5.80
CA THR A 124 -5.28 8.13 -4.96
C THR A 124 -4.98 7.92 -3.47
N SER A 125 -5.58 8.77 -2.63
CA SER A 125 -5.54 8.60 -1.17
C SER A 125 -6.94 8.39 -0.64
N PRO A 126 -7.22 7.26 0.03
CA PRO A 126 -8.53 7.00 0.62
C PRO A 126 -8.76 7.97 1.78
N LYS A 127 -9.91 8.63 1.78
CA LYS A 127 -10.26 9.64 2.79
C LYS A 127 -11.38 9.21 3.71
N GLU A 128 -12.22 8.28 3.26
CA GLU A 128 -13.42 7.85 3.95
C GLU A 128 -13.43 6.33 4.10
N PHE A 129 -13.79 5.88 5.28
CA PHE A 129 -13.84 4.46 5.63
C PHE A 129 -15.18 4.15 6.27
N VAL A 130 -15.89 3.17 5.70
CA VAL A 130 -17.11 2.64 6.26
C VAL A 130 -16.76 1.76 7.46
N GLN A 131 -17.32 2.07 8.62
CA GLN A 131 -17.13 1.30 9.85
C GLN A 131 -18.12 0.13 9.92
N PRO A 132 -17.92 -0.84 10.82
CA PRO A 132 -18.85 -1.96 11.01
C PRO A 132 -20.30 -1.56 11.33
N ASP A 133 -20.49 -0.39 11.95
CA ASP A 133 -21.80 0.21 12.25
C ASP A 133 -22.39 1.02 11.10
N ASN A 134 -21.81 0.94 9.89
CA ASN A 134 -22.11 1.72 8.69
C ASN A 134 -21.87 3.23 8.82
N SER A 135 -21.27 3.72 9.89
CA SER A 135 -20.81 5.11 9.98
C SER A 135 -19.61 5.35 9.06
N ILE A 136 -19.43 6.61 8.63
CA ILE A 136 -18.28 7.00 7.81
C ILE A 136 -17.27 7.73 8.68
N LYS A 137 -16.05 7.18 8.75
CA LYS A 137 -14.92 7.83 9.41
C LYS A 137 -13.95 8.41 8.39
N LYS A 138 -13.59 9.69 8.57
CA LYS A 138 -12.64 10.41 7.71
C LYS A 138 -11.24 10.38 8.30
N PHE A 139 -10.24 10.17 7.43
CA PHE A 139 -8.83 10.23 7.77
C PHE A 139 -8.10 11.13 6.78
N GLY A 140 -7.19 11.98 7.29
CA GLY A 140 -6.48 12.97 6.47
C GLY A 140 -5.11 12.50 5.94
N ASN A 141 -4.52 11.48 6.56
CA ASN A 141 -3.13 11.09 6.31
C ASN A 141 -2.99 9.61 5.95
N ILE A 142 -3.93 9.08 5.17
CA ILE A 142 -3.94 7.71 4.69
C ILE A 142 -3.61 7.69 3.21
N SER A 143 -2.77 6.73 2.79
CA SER A 143 -2.45 6.48 1.38
C SER A 143 -2.45 5.00 1.08
N TRP A 144 -2.54 4.69 -0.21
CA TRP A 144 -2.17 3.40 -0.74
C TRP A 144 -0.65 3.32 -0.87
N PHE A 145 -0.11 2.16 -0.54
CA PHE A 145 1.28 1.79 -0.77
C PHE A 145 1.31 0.57 -1.66
N THR A 146 2.17 0.57 -2.66
CA THR A 146 2.22 -0.50 -3.65
C THR A 146 3.60 -0.65 -4.28
N ASN A 147 3.89 -1.83 -4.82
CA ASN A 147 5.01 -2.09 -5.72
C ASN A 147 4.54 -2.53 -7.12
N LEU A 148 3.23 -2.37 -7.39
CA LEU A 148 2.69 -2.55 -8.73
C LEU A 148 3.02 -1.33 -9.59
N ASP A 149 3.35 -1.55 -10.84
CA ASP A 149 3.52 -0.44 -11.77
C ASP A 149 2.22 0.33 -11.98
N ILE A 150 2.29 1.67 -11.88
CA ILE A 150 1.14 2.57 -12.02
C ILE A 150 1.48 3.71 -12.98
N ILE A 151 0.48 4.16 -13.73
CA ILE A 151 0.63 5.19 -14.77
C ILE A 151 1.28 6.46 -14.22
N LYS A 152 0.91 6.88 -13.00
CA LYS A 152 1.44 8.10 -12.35
C LYS A 152 2.97 8.12 -12.27
N ARG A 153 3.63 6.97 -12.17
CA ARG A 153 5.10 6.89 -12.11
C ARG A 153 5.79 7.21 -13.42
N HIS A 154 5.06 7.19 -14.53
CA HIS A 154 5.53 7.44 -15.88
C HIS A 154 5.11 8.82 -16.39
N GLU A 155 4.43 9.62 -15.55
CA GLU A 155 4.11 11.00 -15.86
C GLU A 155 5.36 11.86 -15.81
N PHE A 156 5.56 12.69 -16.82
CA PHE A 156 6.63 13.68 -16.84
C PHE A 156 6.18 14.93 -16.09
N ILE A 157 7.09 15.49 -15.30
CA ILE A 157 6.89 16.77 -14.66
C ILE A 157 7.59 17.82 -15.54
N ASP A 158 6.81 18.75 -16.09
CA ASP A 158 7.37 19.86 -16.86
C ASP A 158 8.01 20.87 -15.89
N LEU A 159 9.32 20.81 -15.76
CA LEU A 159 10.11 21.72 -14.91
C LEU A 159 10.68 22.85 -15.75
N ILE A 160 10.51 24.08 -15.29
CA ILE A 160 10.96 25.30 -16.00
C ILE A 160 11.87 26.20 -15.15
N GLU A 161 11.92 25.95 -13.86
CA GLU A 161 12.68 26.78 -12.93
C GLU A 161 14.17 26.50 -13.00
N LYS A 162 14.97 27.57 -12.75
CA LYS A 162 16.41 27.48 -12.67
C LYS A 162 16.90 27.74 -11.26
N TYR A 163 17.99 27.09 -10.92
CA TYR A 163 18.63 27.27 -9.62
C TYR A 163 19.19 28.67 -9.44
N THR A 164 18.89 29.31 -8.31
CA THR A 164 19.61 30.42 -7.74
C THR A 164 19.74 30.27 -6.23
N PRO A 165 20.88 30.66 -5.62
CA PRO A 165 21.07 30.54 -4.18
C PRO A 165 20.00 31.27 -3.34
N GLU A 166 19.48 32.38 -3.87
CA GLU A 166 18.49 33.21 -3.20
C GLU A 166 17.11 32.52 -3.15
N LYS A 167 16.75 31.80 -4.20
CA LYS A 167 15.45 31.09 -4.29
C LYS A 167 15.48 29.75 -3.56
N TYR A 168 16.64 29.08 -3.52
CA TYR A 168 16.79 27.74 -2.98
C TYR A 168 17.82 27.71 -1.86
N PRO A 169 17.44 28.11 -0.63
CA PRO A 169 18.35 28.11 0.50
C PRO A 169 18.80 26.68 0.83
N LYS A 170 20.04 26.52 1.27
CA LYS A 170 20.53 25.26 1.81
C LYS A 170 20.03 25.03 3.23
N TYR A 171 19.88 23.76 3.58
CA TYR A 171 19.65 23.37 4.98
C TYR A 171 20.94 23.56 5.79
N ASP A 172 20.80 23.99 7.06
CA ASP A 172 21.94 24.22 7.95
C ASP A 172 22.67 22.92 8.35
N ASN A 173 21.92 21.81 8.42
CA ASN A 173 22.39 20.54 8.95
C ASN A 173 22.51 19.43 7.90
N TYR A 174 22.27 19.74 6.64
CA TYR A 174 22.33 18.76 5.55
C TYR A 174 22.69 19.45 4.23
N ASP A 175 23.61 18.86 3.47
CA ASP A 175 24.04 19.43 2.17
C ASP A 175 22.98 19.17 1.09
N ALA A 176 21.89 19.89 1.17
CA ALA A 176 20.79 19.89 0.23
C ALA A 176 20.16 21.29 0.15
N ILE A 177 19.57 21.61 -0.99
CA ILE A 177 18.71 22.79 -1.13
C ILE A 177 17.26 22.49 -0.72
N ASN A 178 16.55 23.49 -0.21
CA ASN A 178 15.11 23.38 0.06
C ASN A 178 14.29 23.74 -1.18
N VAL A 179 13.36 22.87 -1.56
CA VAL A 179 12.39 23.08 -2.65
C VAL A 179 10.98 23.00 -2.08
N ASP A 180 10.28 24.14 -2.06
CA ASP A 180 8.97 24.25 -1.37
C ASP A 180 7.83 23.60 -2.16
N LYS A 181 7.91 23.54 -3.49
CA LYS A 181 6.88 22.97 -4.36
C LYS A 181 7.50 22.08 -5.43
N VAL A 182 6.77 21.04 -5.85
CA VAL A 182 7.23 20.14 -6.93
C VAL A 182 7.52 20.88 -8.22
N LEU A 183 6.69 21.85 -8.59
CA LEU A 183 6.89 22.66 -9.81
C LEU A 183 8.10 23.61 -9.73
N ASP A 184 8.60 23.87 -8.53
CA ASP A 184 9.78 24.70 -8.31
C ASP A 184 11.10 23.89 -8.33
N ILE A 185 11.07 22.60 -8.63
CA ILE A 185 12.30 21.80 -8.79
C ILE A 185 13.14 22.38 -9.93
N PRO A 186 14.39 22.81 -9.66
CA PRO A 186 15.23 23.42 -10.69
C PRO A 186 15.74 22.39 -11.69
N VAL A 187 15.72 22.72 -12.98
CA VAL A 187 16.13 21.83 -14.09
C VAL A 187 17.65 21.71 -14.24
N ASP A 188 18.41 22.65 -13.66
CA ASP A 188 19.86 22.81 -13.84
C ASP A 188 20.65 22.62 -12.52
N TYR A 189 20.10 21.94 -11.55
CA TYR A 189 20.76 21.65 -10.28
C TYR A 189 20.98 20.15 -10.10
N ASP A 190 22.25 19.72 -10.06
CA ASP A 190 22.63 18.30 -9.95
C ASP A 190 22.83 17.83 -8.49
N GLY A 191 22.65 18.71 -7.51
CA GLY A 191 22.84 18.40 -6.08
C GLY A 191 21.63 17.75 -5.44
N VAL A 192 21.77 17.43 -4.15
CA VAL A 192 20.66 16.87 -3.35
C VAL A 192 19.61 17.95 -3.08
N MET A 193 18.35 17.59 -3.22
CA MET A 193 17.20 18.46 -3.01
C MET A 193 16.26 17.88 -1.96
N GLY A 194 15.82 18.69 -1.00
CA GLY A 194 14.69 18.41 -0.15
C GLY A 194 13.41 18.83 -0.85
N VAL A 195 12.62 17.87 -1.29
CA VAL A 195 11.36 18.12 -2.02
C VAL A 195 10.15 17.82 -1.13
N PRO A 196 8.99 18.46 -1.37
CA PRO A 196 7.80 18.21 -0.60
C PRO A 196 7.28 16.78 -0.81
N ILE A 197 6.57 16.25 0.19
CA ILE A 197 6.01 14.88 0.19
C ILE A 197 5.08 14.62 -1.01
N THR A 198 4.50 15.66 -1.57
CA THR A 198 3.64 15.59 -2.77
C THR A 198 4.39 15.23 -4.05
N PHE A 199 5.73 15.17 -3.99
CA PHE A 199 6.57 14.64 -5.07
C PHE A 199 6.41 13.11 -5.22
N LEU A 200 6.08 12.41 -4.13
CA LEU A 200 5.83 10.95 -4.11
C LEU A 200 4.41 10.62 -4.66
#